data_ec4a2fe7abcd095e45b796d58dfdbb66
#
_entry.id   ec4a2fe7abcd095e45b796d58dfdbb66
#
_cell.length_a   1.000
_cell.length_b   1.000
_cell.length_c   1.000
_cell.angle_alpha   90.00
_cell.angle_beta   90.00
_cell.angle_gamma   90.00
#
_symmetry.space_group_name_H-M   'P 1'
#
loop_
_entity.id
_entity.type
_entity.pdbx_description
1 polymer ?
#
loop_
_entity_poly.entity_id
_entity_poly.type
_entity_poly.pdbx_seq_one_letter_code
_entity_poly.pdbx_strand_id
1 'polypeptide(L)'
;AFYAVLTEPETFQALINSLIIASMTTIGSTIVGTFFAWLVTRTDLPYKNFMKSLFLVPFMLPSFIGTLAWKMLLSPNSGYINKFFIETFGFSGPVFDIYTYHGISAVEVMYLFPFVFIQVCGALERMDPTLKESACISGAGLFTITRKITIPLVMPSIMSGALLIMLYSMAHFGTVAVLGIEQGIYNI
;
A
#
# COMPACT_ATOMS: atom_id res chain seq x y z
N ALA A 1 3.95 36.49 6.90
CA ALA A 1 3.58 35.57 5.81
C ALA A 1 3.48 34.12 6.30
N PHE A 2 4.54 33.53 6.90
CA PHE A 2 4.58 32.12 7.31
C PHE A 2 3.56 31.79 8.43
N TYR A 3 3.47 32.63 9.45
CA TYR A 3 2.48 32.48 10.53
C TYR A 3 1.02 32.60 10.04
N ALA A 4 0.75 33.42 9.03
CA ALA A 4 -0.59 33.56 8.49
C ALA A 4 -1.05 32.26 7.80
N VAL A 5 -0.18 31.62 7.01
CA VAL A 5 -0.47 30.34 6.34
C VAL A 5 -0.75 29.23 7.36
N LEU A 6 0.02 29.15 8.46
CA LEU A 6 -0.16 28.11 9.47
C LEU A 6 -1.45 28.29 10.34
N THR A 7 -2.02 29.50 10.35
CA THR A 7 -3.24 29.79 11.12
C THR A 7 -4.51 29.74 10.27
N GLU A 8 -4.40 29.55 8.97
CA GLU A 8 -5.55 29.39 8.09
C GLU A 8 -6.25 28.03 8.32
N PRO A 9 -7.60 28.03 8.47
CA PRO A 9 -8.36 26.80 8.67
C PRO A 9 -8.14 25.78 7.56
N GLU A 10 -7.91 26.24 6.33
CA GLU A 10 -7.67 25.40 5.15
C GLU A 10 -6.35 24.61 5.26
N THR A 11 -5.30 25.23 5.80
CA THR A 11 -4.01 24.54 6.03
C THR A 11 -4.15 23.44 7.06
N PHE A 12 -4.91 23.67 8.12
CA PHE A 12 -5.16 22.65 9.14
C PHE A 12 -5.97 21.48 8.60
N GLN A 13 -6.98 21.78 7.77
CA GLN A 13 -7.77 20.75 7.08
C GLN A 13 -6.89 19.90 6.14
N ALA A 14 -6.00 20.54 5.37
CA ALA A 14 -5.08 19.87 4.48
C ALA A 14 -4.10 18.94 5.24
N LEU A 15 -3.61 19.38 6.42
CA LEU A 15 -2.80 18.53 7.30
C LEU A 15 -3.54 17.28 7.77
N ILE A 16 -4.79 17.44 8.20
CA ILE A 16 -5.64 16.32 8.63
C ILE A 16 -5.86 15.36 7.47
N ASN A 17 -6.21 15.87 6.29
CA ASN A 17 -6.41 15.05 5.09
C ASN A 17 -5.15 14.25 4.74
N SER A 18 -3.97 14.92 4.75
CA SER A 18 -2.68 14.28 4.52
C SER A 18 -2.42 13.16 5.52
N LEU A 19 -2.70 13.39 6.80
CA LEU A 19 -2.48 12.41 7.85
C LEU A 19 -3.42 11.21 7.72
N ILE A 20 -4.68 11.43 7.35
CA ILE A 20 -5.66 10.36 7.11
C ILE A 20 -5.22 9.50 5.93
N ILE A 21 -4.94 10.12 4.78
CA ILE A 21 -4.52 9.40 3.57
C ILE A 21 -3.21 8.63 3.84
N ALA A 22 -2.20 9.29 4.42
CA ALA A 22 -0.93 8.66 4.73
C ALA A 22 -1.07 7.48 5.71
N SER A 23 -1.93 7.60 6.72
CA SER A 23 -2.18 6.52 7.67
C SER A 23 -2.86 5.33 7.00
N MET A 24 -3.89 5.56 6.19
CA MET A 24 -4.60 4.52 5.45
C MET A 24 -3.67 3.84 4.44
N THR A 25 -2.91 4.61 3.68
CA THR A 25 -1.91 4.12 2.73
C THR A 25 -0.83 3.29 3.41
N THR A 26 -0.31 3.76 4.55
CA THR A 26 0.70 3.03 5.32
C THR A 26 0.18 1.68 5.80
N ILE A 27 -1.01 1.64 6.37
CA ILE A 27 -1.62 0.39 6.85
C ILE A 27 -1.85 -0.56 5.67
N GLY A 28 -2.49 -0.08 4.60
CA GLY A 28 -2.76 -0.89 3.42
C GLY A 28 -1.49 -1.44 2.76
N SER A 29 -0.49 -0.58 2.54
CA SER A 29 0.79 -0.98 1.93
C SER A 29 1.58 -1.94 2.82
N THR A 30 1.52 -1.78 4.14
CA THR A 30 2.17 -2.68 5.09
C THR A 30 1.56 -4.07 5.03
N ILE A 31 0.23 -4.16 5.00
CA ILE A 31 -0.48 -5.44 4.89
C ILE A 31 -0.15 -6.11 3.54
N VAL A 32 -0.33 -5.40 2.43
CA VAL A 32 -0.12 -5.93 1.08
C VAL A 32 1.35 -6.30 0.86
N GLY A 33 2.29 -5.43 1.21
CA GLY A 33 3.72 -5.65 1.05
C GLY A 33 4.23 -6.83 1.89
N THR A 34 3.80 -6.93 3.15
CA THR A 34 4.16 -8.05 4.03
C THR A 34 3.56 -9.36 3.51
N PHE A 35 2.31 -9.35 3.05
CA PHE A 35 1.65 -10.53 2.49
C PHE A 35 2.39 -11.05 1.25
N PHE A 36 2.71 -10.18 0.28
CA PHE A 36 3.44 -10.59 -0.90
C PHE A 36 4.89 -11.02 -0.60
N ALA A 37 5.56 -10.34 0.34
CA ALA A 37 6.87 -10.76 0.79
C ALA A 37 6.85 -12.17 1.42
N TRP A 38 5.87 -12.42 2.26
CA TRP A 38 5.64 -13.75 2.82
C TRP A 38 5.37 -14.79 1.72
N LEU A 39 4.46 -14.49 0.80
CA LEU A 39 4.05 -15.38 -0.26
C LEU A 39 5.26 -15.83 -1.10
N VAL A 40 6.13 -14.89 -1.49
CA VAL A 40 7.29 -15.19 -2.36
C VAL A 40 8.43 -15.87 -1.62
N THR A 41 8.62 -15.59 -0.32
CA THR A 41 9.78 -16.10 0.43
C THR A 41 9.48 -17.38 1.20
N ARG A 42 8.22 -17.64 1.58
CA ARG A 42 7.83 -18.72 2.48
C ARG A 42 6.95 -19.78 1.83
N THR A 43 6.58 -19.60 0.57
CA THR A 43 5.83 -20.61 -0.19
C THR A 43 6.64 -21.10 -1.38
N ASP A 44 6.31 -22.28 -1.88
CA ASP A 44 6.95 -22.89 -3.06
C ASP A 44 6.25 -22.42 -4.34
N LEU A 45 6.21 -21.11 -4.55
CA LEU A 45 5.64 -20.51 -5.75
C LEU A 45 6.49 -20.83 -6.98
N PRO A 46 5.88 -21.28 -8.09
CA PRO A 46 6.58 -21.37 -9.35
C PRO A 46 7.01 -19.95 -9.79
N TYR A 47 8.19 -19.86 -10.41
CA TYR A 47 8.74 -18.59 -10.93
C TYR A 47 8.85 -17.45 -9.90
N LYS A 48 9.16 -17.76 -8.64
CA LYS A 48 9.23 -16.79 -7.55
C LYS A 48 10.11 -15.55 -7.84
N ASN A 49 11.21 -15.72 -8.57
CA ASN A 49 12.07 -14.58 -8.96
C ASN A 49 11.38 -13.64 -9.95
N PHE A 50 10.59 -14.18 -10.87
CA PHE A 50 9.76 -13.39 -11.77
C PHE A 50 8.66 -12.65 -11.00
N MET A 51 8.00 -13.33 -10.06
CA MET A 51 6.98 -12.69 -9.19
C MET A 51 7.59 -11.55 -8.37
N LYS A 52 8.80 -11.71 -7.81
CA LYS A 52 9.49 -10.62 -7.12
C LYS A 52 9.68 -9.40 -8.02
N SER A 53 10.14 -9.61 -9.24
CA SER A 53 10.32 -8.52 -10.22
C SER A 53 8.98 -7.88 -10.60
N LEU A 54 7.93 -8.67 -10.78
CA LEU A 54 6.58 -8.17 -11.10
C LEU A 54 6.01 -7.27 -10.01
N PHE A 55 6.21 -7.63 -8.72
CA PHE A 55 5.76 -6.80 -7.60
C PHE A 55 6.51 -5.47 -7.46
N LEU A 56 7.66 -5.32 -8.13
CA LEU A 56 8.40 -4.06 -8.17
C LEU A 56 8.00 -3.15 -9.33
N VAL A 57 7.29 -3.67 -10.34
CA VAL A 57 6.89 -2.89 -11.53
C VAL A 57 6.09 -1.63 -11.17
N PRO A 58 5.12 -1.65 -10.25
CA PRO A 58 4.38 -0.44 -9.90
C PRO A 58 5.26 0.69 -9.40
N PHE A 59 6.34 0.38 -8.69
CA PHE A 59 7.30 1.36 -8.20
C PHE A 59 8.08 2.07 -9.31
N MET A 60 8.26 1.43 -10.46
CA MET A 60 8.99 2.00 -11.60
C MET A 60 8.17 2.99 -12.42
N LEU A 61 6.85 2.98 -12.26
CA LEU A 61 5.95 3.86 -13.00
C LEU A 61 5.83 5.22 -12.29
N PRO A 62 5.88 6.35 -13.03
CA PRO A 62 5.56 7.64 -12.45
C PRO A 62 4.13 7.64 -11.89
N SER A 63 3.99 7.88 -10.59
CA SER A 63 2.70 7.79 -9.88
C SER A 63 1.61 8.68 -10.49
N PHE A 64 1.96 9.85 -11.01
CA PHE A 64 1.03 10.74 -11.71
C PHE A 64 0.37 10.07 -12.92
N ILE A 65 1.18 9.43 -13.79
CA ILE A 65 0.68 8.73 -14.99
C ILE A 65 -0.22 7.56 -14.59
N GLY A 66 0.21 6.79 -13.62
CA GLY A 66 -0.57 5.68 -13.16
C GLY A 66 -1.86 6.10 -12.45
N THR A 67 -1.85 7.22 -11.72
CA THR A 67 -3.08 7.77 -11.12
C THR A 67 -4.09 8.17 -12.19
N LEU A 68 -3.63 8.76 -13.31
CA LEU A 68 -4.53 9.03 -14.44
C LEU A 68 -5.12 7.75 -15.04
N ALA A 69 -4.32 6.68 -15.16
CA ALA A 69 -4.84 5.39 -15.62
C ALA A 69 -5.87 4.81 -14.66
N TRP A 70 -5.64 4.86 -13.35
CA TRP A 70 -6.61 4.44 -12.34
C TRP A 70 -7.88 5.30 -12.35
N LYS A 71 -7.76 6.62 -12.58
CA LYS A 71 -8.90 7.53 -12.79
C LYS A 71 -9.76 7.06 -13.96
N MET A 72 -9.16 6.69 -15.09
CA MET A 72 -9.89 6.16 -16.25
C MET A 72 -10.58 4.80 -15.96
N LEU A 73 -9.99 3.99 -15.10
CA LEU A 73 -10.53 2.68 -14.76
C LEU A 73 -11.66 2.72 -13.71
N LEU A 74 -11.48 3.53 -12.65
CA LEU A 74 -12.31 3.48 -11.43
C LEU A 74 -13.18 4.73 -11.21
N SER A 75 -13.20 5.70 -12.14
CA SER A 75 -14.09 6.86 -12.04
C SER A 75 -15.56 6.40 -11.93
N PRO A 76 -16.35 6.98 -10.98
CA PRO A 76 -17.72 6.54 -10.75
C PRO A 76 -18.62 6.59 -12.00
N ASN A 77 -18.52 7.68 -12.77
CA ASN A 77 -19.41 7.93 -13.90
C ASN A 77 -18.90 7.40 -15.24
N SER A 78 -17.57 7.35 -15.42
CA SER A 78 -16.96 7.04 -16.73
C SER A 78 -15.98 5.87 -16.68
N GLY A 79 -15.67 5.33 -15.49
CA GLY A 79 -14.67 4.29 -15.31
C GLY A 79 -15.06 2.96 -15.98
N TYR A 80 -14.11 2.40 -16.74
CA TYR A 80 -14.33 1.16 -17.47
C TYR A 80 -14.72 -0.01 -16.56
N ILE A 81 -14.09 -0.09 -15.37
CA ILE A 81 -14.40 -1.16 -14.41
C ILE A 81 -15.82 -0.99 -13.84
N ASN A 82 -16.22 0.22 -13.48
CA ASN A 82 -17.56 0.47 -12.98
C ASN A 82 -18.62 0.18 -14.07
N LYS A 83 -18.38 0.58 -15.31
CA LYS A 83 -19.27 0.24 -16.44
C LYS A 83 -19.38 -1.26 -16.62
N PHE A 84 -18.28 -1.99 -16.59
CA PHE A 84 -18.29 -3.45 -16.70
C PHE A 84 -19.14 -4.09 -15.60
N PHE A 85 -19.03 -3.64 -14.35
CA PHE A 85 -19.84 -4.18 -13.24
C PHE A 85 -21.32 -3.84 -13.40
N ILE A 86 -21.66 -2.63 -13.82
CA ILE A 86 -23.04 -2.20 -14.05
C ILE A 86 -23.66 -3.01 -15.19
N GLU A 87 -22.97 -3.15 -16.32
CA GLU A 87 -23.49 -3.82 -17.51
C GLU A 87 -23.56 -5.34 -17.35
N THR A 88 -22.56 -5.95 -16.67
CA THR A 88 -22.48 -7.43 -16.55
C THR A 88 -23.29 -7.96 -15.38
N PHE A 89 -23.27 -7.27 -14.23
CA PHE A 89 -23.87 -7.76 -12.99
C PHE A 89 -25.14 -6.99 -12.59
N GLY A 90 -25.54 -5.95 -13.34
CA GLY A 90 -26.77 -5.20 -13.09
C GLY A 90 -26.75 -4.34 -11.84
N PHE A 91 -25.56 -3.87 -11.40
CA PHE A 91 -25.48 -2.96 -10.25
C PHE A 91 -26.18 -1.62 -10.57
N SER A 92 -26.93 -1.09 -9.60
CA SER A 92 -27.68 0.16 -9.75
C SER A 92 -26.82 1.44 -9.63
N GLY A 93 -25.50 1.31 -9.37
CA GLY A 93 -24.58 2.44 -9.24
C GLY A 93 -23.14 2.00 -9.27
N PRO A 94 -22.18 2.96 -9.17
CA PRO A 94 -20.76 2.66 -9.21
C PRO A 94 -20.35 1.81 -7.99
N VAL A 95 -19.57 0.78 -8.24
CA VAL A 95 -19.01 -0.12 -7.19
C VAL A 95 -17.81 0.51 -6.53
N PHE A 96 -17.02 1.25 -7.31
CA PHE A 96 -15.79 1.90 -6.86
C PHE A 96 -15.89 3.41 -7.03
N ASP A 97 -15.50 4.14 -5.99
CA ASP A 97 -15.33 5.60 -6.05
C ASP A 97 -13.89 5.96 -5.67
N ILE A 98 -13.14 6.35 -6.70
CA ILE A 98 -11.71 6.68 -6.56
C ILE A 98 -11.50 8.04 -5.91
N TYR A 99 -12.51 8.90 -5.84
CA TYR A 99 -12.40 10.26 -5.31
C TYR A 99 -12.61 10.35 -3.79
N THR A 100 -12.76 9.22 -3.13
CA THR A 100 -12.84 9.14 -1.67
C THR A 100 -11.46 8.95 -1.06
N TYR A 101 -11.32 9.20 0.26
CA TYR A 101 -10.08 8.89 1.01
C TYR A 101 -9.63 7.43 0.82
N HIS A 102 -10.60 6.49 0.82
CA HIS A 102 -10.32 5.07 0.56
C HIS A 102 -9.82 4.83 -0.86
N GLY A 103 -10.43 5.47 -1.86
CA GLY A 103 -10.05 5.36 -3.26
C GLY A 103 -8.65 5.91 -3.51
N ILE A 104 -8.37 7.13 -3.01
CA ILE A 104 -7.05 7.75 -3.11
C ILE A 104 -5.99 6.88 -2.43
N SER A 105 -6.25 6.44 -1.18
CA SER A 105 -5.32 5.58 -0.45
C SER A 105 -5.12 4.23 -1.13
N ALA A 106 -6.15 3.64 -1.72
CA ALA A 106 -6.02 2.37 -2.46
C ALA A 106 -5.09 2.50 -3.67
N VAL A 107 -5.19 3.60 -4.42
CA VAL A 107 -4.27 3.90 -5.51
C VAL A 107 -2.84 4.07 -5.01
N GLU A 108 -2.64 4.82 -3.93
CA GLU A 108 -1.30 4.97 -3.33
C GLU A 108 -0.72 3.65 -2.84
N VAL A 109 -1.55 2.79 -2.23
CA VAL A 109 -1.12 1.44 -1.80
C VAL A 109 -0.51 0.66 -2.95
N MET A 110 -1.10 0.73 -4.16
CA MET A 110 -0.58 0.03 -5.34
C MET A 110 0.83 0.49 -5.76
N TYR A 111 1.20 1.72 -5.44
CA TYR A 111 2.54 2.25 -5.73
C TYR A 111 3.53 2.08 -4.58
N LEU A 112 3.06 2.08 -3.34
CA LEU A 112 3.93 2.16 -2.17
C LEU A 112 4.16 0.83 -1.46
N PHE A 113 3.32 -0.19 -1.68
CA PHE A 113 3.54 -1.51 -1.06
C PHE A 113 4.92 -2.12 -1.37
N PRO A 114 5.58 -1.86 -2.53
CA PRO A 114 6.90 -2.40 -2.80
C PRO A 114 7.98 -1.97 -1.81
N PHE A 115 7.83 -0.82 -1.15
CA PHE A 115 8.77 -0.40 -0.10
C PHE A 115 8.80 -1.38 1.08
N VAL A 116 7.63 -1.76 1.60
CA VAL A 116 7.55 -2.79 2.66
C VAL A 116 7.91 -4.16 2.11
N PHE A 117 7.47 -4.47 0.90
CA PHE A 117 7.79 -5.74 0.24
C PHE A 117 9.30 -6.00 0.19
N ILE A 118 10.11 -5.03 -0.26
CA ILE A 118 11.58 -5.16 -0.33
C ILE A 118 12.18 -5.36 1.04
N GLN A 119 11.78 -4.55 2.03
CA GLN A 119 12.30 -4.59 3.39
C GLN A 119 12.02 -5.94 4.04
N VAL A 120 10.79 -6.43 3.92
CA VAL A 120 10.36 -7.70 4.52
C VAL A 120 10.95 -8.88 3.79
N CYS A 121 11.02 -8.87 2.44
CA CYS A 121 11.72 -9.92 1.69
C CYS A 121 13.16 -10.06 2.14
N GLY A 122 13.89 -8.95 2.20
CA GLY A 122 15.30 -8.96 2.63
C GLY A 122 15.47 -9.46 4.07
N ALA A 123 14.54 -9.18 4.97
CA ALA A 123 14.57 -9.70 6.34
C ALA A 123 14.28 -11.21 6.39
N LEU A 124 13.26 -11.65 5.66
CA LEU A 124 12.88 -13.07 5.59
C LEU A 124 13.96 -13.93 4.95
N GLU A 125 14.67 -13.42 3.94
CA GLU A 125 15.75 -14.14 3.24
C GLU A 125 17.02 -14.28 4.09
N ARG A 126 17.30 -13.30 4.96
CA ARG A 126 18.45 -13.33 5.86
C ARG A 126 18.22 -14.09 7.15
N MET A 127 16.98 -14.54 7.39
CA MET A 127 16.66 -15.28 8.60
C MET A 127 17.29 -16.67 8.58
N ASP A 128 18.02 -17.02 9.63
CA ASP A 128 18.68 -18.32 9.77
C ASP A 128 17.66 -19.46 9.73
N PRO A 129 17.81 -20.41 8.78
CA PRO A 129 16.92 -21.58 8.68
C PRO A 129 16.92 -22.47 9.93
N THR A 130 18.02 -22.49 10.67
CA THR A 130 18.17 -23.32 11.87
C THR A 130 17.16 -22.98 12.98
N LEU A 131 16.71 -21.72 13.04
CA LEU A 131 15.68 -21.28 13.98
C LEU A 131 14.34 -22.00 13.71
N LYS A 132 13.98 -22.17 12.43
CA LYS A 132 12.77 -22.89 12.04
C LYS A 132 12.92 -24.38 12.30
N GLU A 133 14.06 -24.95 11.95
CA GLU A 133 14.37 -26.38 12.13
C GLU A 133 14.35 -26.77 13.61
N SER A 134 15.01 -26.00 14.48
CA SER A 134 15.02 -26.22 15.93
C SER A 134 13.61 -26.15 16.53
N ALA A 135 12.78 -25.22 16.06
CA ALA A 135 11.40 -25.11 16.49
C ALA A 135 10.55 -26.31 16.03
N CYS A 136 10.78 -26.81 14.80
CA CYS A 136 10.12 -28.02 14.29
C CYS A 136 10.50 -29.26 15.13
N ILE A 137 11.79 -29.43 15.47
CA ILE A 137 12.26 -30.51 16.33
C ILE A 137 11.60 -30.44 17.71
N SER A 138 11.36 -29.25 18.22
CA SER A 138 10.65 -29.02 19.50
C SER A 138 9.12 -29.21 19.40
N GLY A 139 8.60 -29.68 18.24
CA GLY A 139 7.17 -29.95 18.03
C GLY A 139 6.32 -28.72 17.72
N ALA A 140 6.92 -27.57 17.43
CA ALA A 140 6.16 -26.38 17.10
C ALA A 140 5.56 -26.46 15.69
N GLY A 141 4.24 -26.25 15.57
CA GLY A 141 3.56 -26.18 14.29
C GLY A 141 3.87 -24.88 13.55
N LEU A 142 3.66 -24.86 12.23
CA LEU A 142 3.95 -23.72 11.33
C LEU A 142 3.36 -22.39 11.81
N PHE A 143 2.14 -22.40 12.31
CA PHE A 143 1.48 -21.19 12.84
C PHE A 143 2.23 -20.63 14.07
N THR A 144 2.69 -21.51 14.97
CA THR A 144 3.45 -21.12 16.16
C THR A 144 4.80 -20.52 15.77
N ILE A 145 5.49 -21.15 14.81
CA ILE A 145 6.78 -20.66 14.29
C ILE A 145 6.60 -19.29 13.66
N THR A 146 5.58 -19.14 12.82
CA THR A 146 5.26 -17.86 12.17
C THR A 146 5.02 -16.76 13.20
N ARG A 147 4.13 -17.01 14.16
CA ARG A 147 3.70 -15.99 15.12
C ARG A 147 4.76 -15.66 16.17
N LYS A 148 5.50 -16.66 16.65
CA LYS A 148 6.43 -16.49 17.79
C LYS A 148 7.88 -16.26 17.38
N ILE A 149 8.26 -16.63 16.15
CA ILE A 149 9.64 -16.52 15.67
C ILE A 149 9.71 -15.60 14.48
N THR A 150 9.00 -15.91 13.38
CA THR A 150 9.17 -15.17 12.14
C THR A 150 8.67 -13.74 12.24
N ILE A 151 7.43 -13.51 12.68
CA ILE A 151 6.85 -12.16 12.78
C ILE A 151 7.68 -11.25 13.70
N PRO A 152 8.05 -11.64 14.93
CA PRO A 152 8.88 -10.79 15.78
C PRO A 152 10.25 -10.45 15.18
N LEU A 153 10.90 -11.39 14.49
CA LEU A 153 12.18 -11.16 13.85
C LEU A 153 12.12 -10.20 12.66
N VAL A 154 11.04 -10.21 11.89
CA VAL A 154 10.87 -9.30 10.74
C VAL A 154 10.15 -8.02 11.11
N MET A 155 9.60 -7.89 12.32
CA MET A 155 8.86 -6.71 12.77
C MET A 155 9.64 -5.40 12.60
N PRO A 156 10.96 -5.31 12.93
CA PRO A 156 11.73 -4.10 12.71
C PRO A 156 11.74 -3.66 11.23
N SER A 157 11.80 -4.62 10.30
CA SER A 157 11.79 -4.35 8.86
C SER A 157 10.40 -3.91 8.38
N ILE A 158 9.33 -4.50 8.94
CA ILE A 158 7.95 -4.08 8.68
C ILE A 158 7.75 -2.64 9.14
N MET A 159 8.19 -2.32 10.36
CA MET A 159 8.05 -0.96 10.92
C MET A 159 8.88 0.06 10.15
N SER A 160 10.11 -0.30 9.76
CA SER A 160 10.96 0.56 8.92
C SER A 160 10.29 0.88 7.58
N GLY A 161 9.75 -0.14 6.90
CA GLY A 161 9.01 0.04 5.66
C GLY A 161 7.75 0.89 5.85
N ALA A 162 7.00 0.67 6.92
CA ALA A 162 5.80 1.44 7.25
C ALA A 162 6.13 2.91 7.51
N LEU A 163 7.20 3.20 8.26
CA LEU A 163 7.65 4.58 8.51
C LEU A 163 8.07 5.29 7.21
N LEU A 164 8.77 4.59 6.32
CA LEU A 164 9.14 5.16 5.01
C LEU A 164 7.90 5.49 4.19
N ILE A 165 6.89 4.60 4.17
CA ILE A 165 5.64 4.88 3.45
C ILE A 165 4.90 6.06 4.06
N MET A 166 4.81 6.14 5.39
CA MET A 166 4.16 7.25 6.08
C MET A 166 4.78 8.59 5.67
N LEU A 167 6.11 8.69 5.71
CA LEU A 167 6.82 9.90 5.33
C LEU A 167 6.65 10.22 3.84
N TYR A 168 6.75 9.19 2.99
CA TYR A 168 6.61 9.37 1.54
C TYR A 168 5.19 9.79 1.15
N SER A 169 4.15 9.16 1.71
CA SER A 169 2.75 9.48 1.41
C SER A 169 2.38 10.89 1.89
N MET A 170 2.91 11.34 3.03
CA MET A 170 2.73 12.74 3.47
C MET A 170 3.37 13.75 2.51
N ALA A 171 4.49 13.40 1.88
CA ALA A 171 5.16 14.26 0.89
C ALA A 171 4.65 14.07 -0.54
N HIS A 172 3.78 13.08 -0.77
CA HIS A 172 3.36 12.67 -2.11
C HIS A 172 2.15 13.44 -2.61
N PHE A 173 2.41 14.54 -3.30
CA PHE A 173 1.37 15.41 -3.86
C PHE A 173 0.67 14.83 -5.11
N GLY A 174 1.35 13.98 -5.89
CA GLY A 174 0.92 13.59 -7.25
C GLY A 174 -0.47 12.93 -7.33
N THR A 175 -0.76 11.94 -6.49
CA THR A 175 -2.04 11.22 -6.48
C THR A 175 -3.17 12.11 -5.97
N VAL A 176 -2.92 12.83 -4.88
CA VAL A 176 -3.92 13.72 -4.26
C VAL A 176 -4.25 14.90 -5.18
N ALA A 177 -3.28 15.46 -5.89
CA ALA A 177 -3.51 16.52 -6.87
C ALA A 177 -4.44 16.09 -8.01
N VAL A 178 -4.33 14.84 -8.47
CA VAL A 178 -5.17 14.34 -9.58
C VAL A 178 -6.57 13.94 -9.13
N LEU A 179 -6.71 13.37 -7.93
CA LEU A 179 -7.95 12.77 -7.46
C LEU A 179 -8.65 13.62 -6.40
N GLY A 180 -7.91 14.32 -5.54
CA GLY A 180 -8.44 15.02 -4.39
C GLY A 180 -8.96 16.41 -4.70
N ILE A 181 -8.33 17.15 -5.62
CA ILE A 181 -8.67 18.54 -5.91
C ILE A 181 -10.12 18.69 -6.37
N GLU A 182 -10.62 17.78 -7.20
CA GLU A 182 -12.02 17.81 -7.69
C GLU A 182 -13.05 17.68 -6.55
N GLN A 183 -12.66 17.12 -5.41
CA GLN A 183 -13.52 16.90 -4.23
C GLN A 183 -13.19 17.82 -3.05
N GLY A 184 -12.29 18.81 -3.25
CA GLY A 184 -11.86 19.69 -2.16
C GLY A 184 -10.96 18.99 -1.12
N ILE A 185 -10.40 17.83 -1.46
CA ILE A 185 -9.42 17.12 -0.62
C ILE A 185 -8.03 17.64 -1.00
N TYR A 186 -7.50 18.53 -0.20
CA TYR A 186 -6.16 19.09 -0.39
C TYR A 186 -5.16 18.37 0.51
N ASN A 187 -3.94 18.24 0.03
CA ASN A 187 -2.76 17.75 0.75
C ASN A 187 -1.73 18.87 0.85
N ILE A 188 -0.83 18.81 1.84
CA ILE A 188 0.26 19.78 2.01
C ILE A 188 1.50 19.27 1.34
#